data_502109beb34a763624637815b92cad9d
#
_entry.id   502109beb34a763624637815b92cad9d
#
_cell.length_a   1.000
_cell.length_b   1.000
_cell.length_c   1.000
_cell.angle_alpha   90.00
_cell.angle_beta   90.00
_cell.angle_gamma   90.00
#
_symmetry.space_group_name_H-M   'P 1'
#
loop_
_entity.id
_entity.type
_entity.pdbx_description
1 polymer ?
#
loop_
_entity_poly.entity_id
_entity_poly.type
_entity_poly.pdbx_seq_one_letter_code
_entity_poly.pdbx_strand_id
1 'polypeptide(L)'
;MDIETNTFQLDKEFENCETCPNFQLFAIIKSNEILLKDSETNPILRQTKAYIERFNKYGVPDSKDKLSTKAYDLRTLLWKPEKKLCSFEEAQLIDLLPTSAEEAFSLIPSLKNKLDTNELQNYLDQLQKMSSSIHQ
;
A
#
# COMPACT_ATOMS: atom_id res chain seq x y z
N MET A 1 -18.43 -19.47 12.00
CA MET A 1 -17.17 -18.76 11.93
C MET A 1 -17.30 -17.35 11.43
N ASP A 2 -18.33 -16.74 11.88
CA ASP A 2 -18.65 -15.40 11.38
C ASP A 2 -17.62 -14.35 11.76
N ILE A 3 -16.95 -14.58 12.88
CA ILE A 3 -15.89 -13.67 13.32
C ILE A 3 -14.75 -13.63 12.32
N GLU A 4 -14.47 -14.78 11.71
CA GLU A 4 -13.35 -14.87 10.78
C GLU A 4 -13.61 -14.18 9.46
N THR A 5 -14.87 -13.97 9.08
CA THR A 5 -15.19 -13.27 7.83
C THR A 5 -14.92 -11.78 7.93
N ASN A 6 -14.86 -11.25 9.16
CA ASN A 6 -14.70 -9.83 9.40
C ASN A 6 -13.37 -9.46 10.05
N THR A 7 -12.51 -10.44 10.31
CA THR A 7 -11.19 -10.20 10.85
C THR A 7 -10.16 -10.78 9.91
N PHE A 8 -9.07 -10.05 9.78
CA PHE A 8 -7.98 -10.51 8.95
C PHE A 8 -7.11 -11.49 9.73
N GLN A 9 -6.84 -12.65 9.12
CA GLN A 9 -5.99 -13.66 9.74
C GLN A 9 -4.84 -14.03 8.81
N LEU A 10 -3.66 -14.09 9.37
CA LEU A 10 -2.46 -14.54 8.68
C LEU A 10 -1.98 -15.85 9.30
N ASP A 11 -1.22 -16.62 8.54
CA ASP A 11 -0.51 -17.77 9.08
C ASP A 11 0.41 -17.31 10.21
N LYS A 12 0.66 -18.22 11.17
CA LYS A 12 1.44 -17.86 12.36
C LYS A 12 2.80 -17.27 12.04
N GLU A 13 3.44 -17.75 10.97
CA GLU A 13 4.75 -17.26 10.57
C GLU A 13 4.74 -15.81 10.11
N PHE A 14 3.55 -15.27 9.76
CA PHE A 14 3.39 -13.89 9.30
C PHE A 14 2.67 -12.97 10.27
N GLU A 15 2.25 -13.47 11.44
CA GLU A 15 1.46 -12.67 12.38
C GLU A 15 2.14 -11.38 12.83
N ASN A 16 3.45 -11.44 12.99
CA ASN A 16 4.22 -10.28 13.46
C ASN A 16 4.99 -9.58 12.35
N CYS A 17 4.74 -9.95 11.09
CA CYS A 17 5.42 -9.32 9.97
C CYS A 17 4.76 -8.00 9.61
N GLU A 18 5.58 -7.00 9.31
CA GLU A 18 5.08 -5.77 8.71
C GLU A 18 4.89 -5.99 7.22
N THR A 19 3.84 -5.42 6.69
CA THR A 19 3.59 -5.45 5.25
C THR A 19 4.19 -4.23 4.59
N CYS A 20 4.53 -4.36 3.32
CA CYS A 20 5.14 -3.28 2.55
C CYS A 20 4.25 -2.99 1.34
N PRO A 21 3.61 -1.81 1.25
CA PRO A 21 2.88 -1.44 0.05
C PRO A 21 3.80 -1.45 -1.17
N ASN A 22 3.23 -1.73 -2.33
CA ASN A 22 4.00 -1.82 -3.57
C ASN A 22 4.79 -0.54 -3.86
N PHE A 23 4.21 0.62 -3.62
CA PHE A 23 4.92 1.88 -3.86
C PHE A 23 6.11 2.04 -2.92
N GLN A 24 5.99 1.60 -1.67
CA GLN A 24 7.11 1.66 -0.73
C GLN A 24 8.26 0.75 -1.20
N LEU A 25 7.94 -0.46 -1.65
CA LEU A 25 8.95 -1.36 -2.18
C LEU A 25 9.58 -0.79 -3.45
N PHE A 26 8.78 -0.16 -4.31
CA PHE A 26 9.26 0.53 -5.49
C PHE A 26 10.28 1.61 -5.11
N ALA A 27 9.96 2.42 -4.08
CA ALA A 27 10.87 3.45 -3.60
C ALA A 27 12.18 2.85 -3.07
N ILE A 28 12.09 1.75 -2.34
CA ILE A 28 13.28 1.07 -1.81
C ILE A 28 14.17 0.60 -2.95
N ILE A 29 13.60 -0.06 -3.95
CA ILE A 29 14.37 -0.59 -5.08
C ILE A 29 15.00 0.54 -5.89
N LYS A 30 14.24 1.58 -6.20
CA LYS A 30 14.74 2.69 -7.01
C LYS A 30 15.79 3.53 -6.29
N SER A 31 15.73 3.57 -4.96
CA SER A 31 16.68 4.36 -4.17
C SER A 31 17.94 3.60 -3.80
N ASN A 32 17.97 2.29 -4.01
CA ASN A 32 19.10 1.44 -3.62
C ASN A 32 19.85 0.99 -4.88
N GLU A 33 21.05 1.52 -5.06
CA GLU A 33 21.84 1.23 -6.25
C GLU A 33 22.21 -0.25 -6.37
N ILE A 34 22.43 -0.91 -5.23
CA ILE A 34 22.76 -2.33 -5.23
C ILE A 34 21.58 -3.13 -5.73
N LEU A 35 20.37 -2.84 -5.24
CA LEU A 35 19.17 -3.54 -5.69
C LEU A 35 18.86 -3.28 -7.16
N LEU A 36 19.06 -2.04 -7.62
CA LEU A 36 18.87 -1.71 -9.04
C LEU A 36 19.81 -2.51 -9.92
N LYS A 37 21.06 -2.61 -9.51
CA LYS A 37 22.06 -3.35 -10.28
C LYS A 37 21.75 -4.84 -10.27
N ASP A 38 21.37 -5.39 -9.10
CA ASP A 38 21.02 -6.80 -8.98
C ASP A 38 19.78 -7.15 -9.79
N SER A 39 18.84 -6.20 -9.98
CA SER A 39 17.63 -6.45 -10.76
C SER A 39 17.92 -6.72 -12.24
N GLU A 40 19.09 -6.37 -12.72
CA GLU A 40 19.48 -6.65 -14.10
C GLU A 40 19.84 -8.11 -14.31
N THR A 41 20.32 -8.79 -13.27
CA THR A 41 20.82 -10.15 -13.37
C THR A 41 20.01 -11.16 -12.55
N ASN A 42 19.38 -10.75 -11.48
CA ASN A 42 18.59 -11.63 -10.62
C ASN A 42 17.16 -11.76 -11.17
N PRO A 43 16.74 -12.95 -11.65
CA PRO A 43 15.41 -13.10 -12.26
C PRO A 43 14.26 -12.77 -11.32
N ILE A 44 14.37 -13.14 -10.03
CA ILE A 44 13.31 -12.89 -9.05
C ILE A 44 13.14 -11.39 -8.81
N LEU A 45 14.26 -10.71 -8.61
CA LEU A 45 14.23 -9.27 -8.36
C LEU A 45 13.77 -8.49 -9.59
N ARG A 46 14.19 -8.93 -10.78
CA ARG A 46 13.75 -8.33 -12.04
C ARG A 46 12.24 -8.47 -12.23
N GLN A 47 11.70 -9.65 -11.97
CA GLN A 47 10.26 -9.90 -12.08
C GLN A 47 9.47 -9.09 -11.03
N THR A 48 10.00 -9.00 -9.82
CA THR A 48 9.38 -8.20 -8.76
C THR A 48 9.33 -6.74 -9.16
N LYS A 49 10.44 -6.21 -9.66
CA LYS A 49 10.51 -4.81 -10.10
C LYS A 49 9.52 -4.55 -11.24
N ALA A 50 9.46 -5.45 -12.22
CA ALA A 50 8.53 -5.31 -13.34
C ALA A 50 7.07 -5.33 -12.87
N TYR A 51 6.73 -6.22 -11.94
CA TYR A 51 5.40 -6.30 -11.37
C TYR A 51 5.03 -5.00 -10.67
N ILE A 52 5.92 -4.49 -9.83
CA ILE A 52 5.67 -3.28 -9.06
C ILE A 52 5.49 -2.08 -10.00
N GLU A 53 6.32 -1.96 -11.02
CA GLU A 53 6.22 -0.88 -11.99
C GLU A 53 4.89 -0.94 -12.75
N ARG A 54 4.46 -2.14 -13.12
CA ARG A 54 3.22 -2.34 -13.87
C ARG A 54 1.99 -1.93 -13.07
N PHE A 55 1.98 -2.23 -11.76
CA PHE A 55 0.82 -1.98 -10.91
C PHE A 55 0.94 -0.75 -10.05
N ASN A 56 1.97 0.08 -10.29
CA ASN A 56 2.13 1.32 -9.57
C ASN A 56 1.02 2.31 -9.96
N LYS A 57 0.30 2.79 -8.97
CA LYS A 57 -0.83 3.72 -9.17
C LYS A 57 -0.50 5.14 -8.73
N TYR A 58 0.72 5.38 -8.28
CA TYR A 58 1.10 6.67 -7.68
C TYR A 58 2.16 7.42 -8.49
N GLY A 59 2.47 6.93 -9.69
CA GLY A 59 3.42 7.58 -10.57
C GLY A 59 4.87 7.38 -10.16
N VAL A 60 5.76 8.09 -10.83
CA VAL A 60 7.20 8.02 -10.56
C VAL A 60 7.71 9.44 -10.39
N PRO A 61 7.98 9.91 -9.16
CA PRO A 61 8.57 11.21 -8.94
C PRO A 61 9.94 11.34 -9.60
N ASP A 62 10.32 12.56 -9.93
CA ASP A 62 11.52 12.83 -10.72
C ASP A 62 12.82 12.78 -9.92
N SER A 63 12.75 12.68 -8.61
CA SER A 63 13.95 12.56 -7.77
C SER A 63 13.76 11.49 -6.70
N LYS A 64 14.89 10.97 -6.20
CA LYS A 64 14.87 9.97 -5.14
C LYS A 64 14.28 10.54 -3.84
N ASP A 65 14.55 11.81 -3.57
CA ASP A 65 14.04 12.47 -2.36
C ASP A 65 12.52 12.59 -2.40
N LYS A 66 11.96 12.98 -3.55
CA LYS A 66 10.51 13.06 -3.73
C LYS A 66 9.87 11.68 -3.65
N LEU A 67 10.54 10.68 -4.20
CA LEU A 67 10.06 9.29 -4.16
C LEU A 67 9.97 8.78 -2.72
N SER A 68 11.02 9.02 -1.93
CA SER A 68 11.06 8.60 -0.54
C SER A 68 10.02 9.35 0.31
N THR A 69 9.88 10.65 0.07
CA THR A 69 8.87 11.46 0.77
C THR A 69 7.47 10.97 0.46
N LYS A 70 7.21 10.67 -0.80
CA LYS A 70 5.90 10.15 -1.22
C LYS A 70 5.59 8.82 -0.57
N ALA A 71 6.56 7.91 -0.52
CA ALA A 71 6.39 6.61 0.11
C ALA A 71 6.09 6.76 1.61
N TYR A 72 6.80 7.68 2.27
CA TYR A 72 6.55 7.98 3.67
C TYR A 72 5.15 8.55 3.88
N ASP A 73 4.75 9.49 3.05
CA ASP A 73 3.43 10.11 3.17
C ASP A 73 2.31 9.09 2.97
N LEU A 74 2.46 8.19 2.00
CA LEU A 74 1.48 7.11 1.79
C LEU A 74 1.42 6.19 3.01
N ARG A 75 2.57 5.85 3.58
CA ARG A 75 2.64 4.97 4.73
C ARG A 75 1.96 5.57 5.95
N THR A 76 2.13 6.87 6.16
CA THR A 76 1.63 7.54 7.36
C THR A 76 0.21 8.05 7.23
N LEU A 77 -0.32 8.14 6.02
CA LEU A 77 -1.66 8.67 5.78
C LEU A 77 -2.74 7.96 6.60
N LEU A 78 -2.68 6.63 6.63
CA LEU A 78 -3.68 5.81 7.32
C LEU A 78 -3.31 5.52 8.76
N TRP A 79 -2.14 5.97 9.19
CA TRP A 79 -1.70 5.73 10.56
C TRP A 79 -2.43 6.64 11.53
N LYS A 80 -2.92 6.05 12.61
CA LYS A 80 -3.57 6.77 13.71
C LYS A 80 -3.02 6.25 15.04
N PRO A 81 -2.96 7.11 16.07
CA PRO A 81 -2.53 6.63 17.40
C PRO A 81 -3.37 5.48 17.93
N GLU A 82 -4.67 5.47 17.64
CA GLU A 82 -5.57 4.40 18.05
C GLU A 82 -5.38 3.14 17.21
N LYS A 83 -4.69 3.25 16.12
CA LYS A 83 -4.36 2.17 15.21
C LYS A 83 -5.52 1.19 14.95
N LYS A 84 -6.55 1.68 14.30
CA LYS A 84 -7.70 0.86 13.93
C LYS A 84 -7.37 -0.19 12.88
N LEU A 85 -6.48 0.15 11.94
CA LEU A 85 -6.14 -0.75 10.84
C LEU A 85 -4.82 -1.46 11.12
N CYS A 86 -4.73 -2.73 10.72
CA CYS A 86 -3.44 -3.43 10.74
C CYS A 86 -2.64 -3.05 9.49
N SER A 87 -1.34 -3.33 9.51
CA SER A 87 -0.48 -2.91 8.41
C SER A 87 -0.86 -3.57 7.08
N PHE A 88 -1.39 -4.78 7.12
CA PHE A 88 -1.86 -5.45 5.91
C PHE A 88 -3.05 -4.71 5.28
N GLU A 89 -4.00 -4.28 6.11
CA GLU A 89 -5.15 -3.53 5.62
C GLU A 89 -4.73 -2.20 5.00
N GLU A 90 -3.78 -1.51 5.66
CA GLU A 90 -3.23 -0.27 5.12
C GLU A 90 -2.57 -0.50 3.76
N ALA A 91 -1.73 -1.54 3.66
CA ALA A 91 -1.05 -1.86 2.40
C ALA A 91 -2.05 -2.20 1.30
N GLN A 92 -3.10 -2.97 1.63
CA GLN A 92 -4.12 -3.33 0.65
C GLN A 92 -4.88 -2.10 0.13
N LEU A 93 -5.22 -1.17 1.02
CA LEU A 93 -5.90 0.06 0.59
C LEU A 93 -5.01 0.89 -0.35
N ILE A 94 -3.73 1.00 -0.03
CA ILE A 94 -2.78 1.73 -0.87
C ILE A 94 -2.64 1.04 -2.23
N ASP A 95 -2.43 -0.28 -2.23
CA ASP A 95 -2.15 -1.03 -3.45
C ASP A 95 -3.38 -1.13 -4.37
N LEU A 96 -4.54 -1.43 -3.79
CA LEU A 96 -5.76 -1.62 -4.58
C LEU A 96 -6.42 -0.31 -4.99
N LEU A 97 -6.25 0.71 -4.18
CA LEU A 97 -6.77 2.05 -4.42
C LEU A 97 -8.25 2.02 -4.83
N PRO A 98 -9.14 1.49 -3.97
CA PRO A 98 -10.57 1.47 -4.29
C PRO A 98 -11.10 2.89 -4.44
N THR A 99 -12.11 3.06 -5.28
CA THR A 99 -12.69 4.38 -5.52
C THR A 99 -13.81 4.73 -4.53
N SER A 100 -14.46 3.72 -3.96
CA SER A 100 -15.56 3.94 -3.03
C SER A 100 -15.40 3.09 -1.79
N ALA A 101 -16.03 3.53 -0.69
CA ALA A 101 -16.05 2.76 0.53
C ALA A 101 -16.70 1.39 0.34
N GLU A 102 -17.75 1.31 -0.47
CA GLU A 102 -18.42 0.04 -0.75
C GLU A 102 -17.47 -0.94 -1.42
N GLU A 103 -16.71 -0.48 -2.40
CA GLU A 103 -15.73 -1.31 -3.08
C GLU A 103 -14.67 -1.79 -2.09
N ALA A 104 -14.17 -0.88 -1.23
CA ALA A 104 -13.16 -1.22 -0.24
C ALA A 104 -13.68 -2.29 0.74
N PHE A 105 -14.92 -2.16 1.21
CA PHE A 105 -15.50 -3.17 2.10
C PHE A 105 -15.66 -4.53 1.43
N SER A 106 -15.92 -4.52 0.11
CA SER A 106 -16.02 -5.77 -0.65
C SER A 106 -14.67 -6.45 -0.80
N LEU A 107 -13.63 -5.66 -1.04
CA LEU A 107 -12.27 -6.19 -1.23
C LEU A 107 -11.60 -6.56 0.09
N ILE A 108 -11.87 -5.81 1.14
CA ILE A 108 -11.26 -5.99 2.46
C ILE A 108 -12.35 -6.02 3.52
N PRO A 109 -13.05 -7.16 3.68
CA PRO A 109 -14.21 -7.22 4.58
C PRO A 109 -13.91 -6.89 6.03
N SER A 110 -12.67 -7.09 6.48
CA SER A 110 -12.29 -6.79 7.86
C SER A 110 -12.42 -5.30 8.21
N LEU A 111 -12.46 -4.42 7.21
CA LEU A 111 -12.61 -2.99 7.44
C LEU A 111 -13.98 -2.63 8.04
N LYS A 112 -15.00 -3.46 7.82
CA LYS A 112 -16.36 -3.17 8.29
C LYS A 112 -16.45 -2.99 9.79
N ASN A 113 -15.57 -3.65 10.54
CA ASN A 113 -15.56 -3.57 12.00
C ASN A 113 -14.67 -2.46 12.53
N LYS A 114 -13.96 -1.77 11.66
CA LYS A 114 -12.92 -0.83 12.08
C LYS A 114 -13.20 0.61 11.67
N LEU A 115 -13.83 0.82 10.53
CA LEU A 115 -14.10 2.14 9.99
C LEU A 115 -15.55 2.24 9.54
N ASP A 116 -16.15 3.42 9.72
CA ASP A 116 -17.44 3.67 9.10
C ASP A 116 -17.23 4.13 7.65
N THR A 117 -18.33 4.23 6.92
CA THR A 117 -18.31 4.58 5.51
C THR A 117 -17.66 5.95 5.26
N ASN A 118 -17.95 6.92 6.12
CA ASN A 118 -17.43 8.29 5.95
C ASN A 118 -15.94 8.35 6.22
N GLU A 119 -15.47 7.69 7.27
CA GLU A 119 -14.04 7.65 7.57
C GLU A 119 -13.26 7.00 6.43
N LEU A 120 -13.76 5.86 5.96
CA LEU A 120 -13.09 5.14 4.89
C LEU A 120 -13.08 5.95 3.60
N GLN A 121 -14.21 6.55 3.24
CA GLN A 121 -14.27 7.36 2.02
C GLN A 121 -13.30 8.54 2.08
N ASN A 122 -13.15 9.15 3.26
CA ASN A 122 -12.20 10.24 3.44
C ASN A 122 -10.76 9.78 3.18
N TYR A 123 -10.38 8.61 3.69
CA TYR A 123 -9.05 8.05 3.42
C TYR A 123 -8.85 7.77 1.93
N LEU A 124 -9.88 7.20 1.28
CA LEU A 124 -9.79 6.89 -0.14
C LEU A 124 -9.65 8.15 -0.98
N ASP A 125 -10.35 9.21 -0.62
CA ASP A 125 -10.24 10.49 -1.32
C ASP A 125 -8.82 11.07 -1.19
N GLN A 126 -8.21 10.94 -0.03
CA GLN A 126 -6.85 11.39 0.16
C GLN A 126 -5.86 10.55 -0.65
N LEU A 127 -6.05 9.23 -0.70
CA LEU A 127 -5.21 8.36 -1.51
C LEU A 127 -5.37 8.69 -3.00
N GLN A 128 -6.58 8.98 -3.45
CA GLN A 128 -6.82 9.37 -4.84
C GLN A 128 -6.11 10.67 -5.19
N LYS A 129 -6.10 11.63 -4.28
CA LYS A 129 -5.36 12.87 -4.49
C LYS A 129 -3.87 12.62 -4.63
N MET A 130 -3.32 11.74 -3.83
CA MET A 130 -1.90 11.41 -3.92
C MET A 130 -1.59 10.68 -5.23
N SER A 131 -2.52 9.86 -5.71
CA SER A 131 -2.38 9.19 -6.99
C SER A 131 -2.38 10.19 -8.15
N SER A 132 -3.34 11.11 -8.16
CA SER A 132 -3.50 12.04 -9.28
C SER A 132 -2.46 13.15 -9.29
N SER A 133 -1.94 13.56 -8.13
CA SER A 133 -0.97 14.66 -8.06
C SER A 133 0.34 14.36 -8.78
N ILE A 134 0.60 13.10 -9.11
CA ILE A 134 1.85 12.70 -9.76
C ILE A 134 1.76 12.81 -11.27
N HIS A 135 0.56 12.82 -11.81
CA HIS A 135 0.35 12.87 -13.25
C HIS A 135 0.26 14.30 -13.80
N GLN A 136 0.53 15.26 -12.94
CA GLN A 136 0.52 16.66 -13.34
C GLN A 136 1.92 17.18 -13.57
#